data_065e211f68e5b347a48a610aa9d1569b
#
_entry.id   065e211f68e5b347a48a610aa9d1569b
#
_cell.length_a   1.000
_cell.length_b   1.000
_cell.length_c   1.000
_cell.angle_alpha   90.00
_cell.angle_beta   90.00
_cell.angle_gamma   90.00
#
_symmetry.space_group_name_H-M   'P 1'
#
loop_
_entity.id
_entity.type
_entity.pdbx_description
1 polymer ?
#
loop_
_entity_poly.entity_id
_entity_poly.type
_entity_poly.pdbx_seq_one_letter_code
_entity_poly.pdbx_strand_id
1 'polypeptide(L)'
;MGTPATSGQAAGLVVAAHGRHYAVALDGGGQRQCYTRGKKSGPAVGDRVLIRMEGDQEGVIVGIEPRRNLLYRSDALRSKQFAANLDQVLIVLAPEPEFSDDLMGRALVAAWSAGIEPIIVLNKADLTAALERARARLQPLADLGVRIITLSALDTG
;
A
#
# COMPACT_ATOMS: atom_id res chain seq x y z
N MET A 1 -2.66 8.41 -22.44
CA MET A 1 -1.97 9.55 -23.10
C MET A 1 -1.44 10.45 -21.99
N GLY A 2 -0.13 10.44 -21.77
CA GLY A 2 0.51 11.30 -20.76
C GLY A 2 0.52 12.73 -21.25
N THR A 3 0.15 13.66 -20.38
CA THR A 3 0.26 15.09 -20.64
C THR A 3 1.74 15.45 -20.86
N PRO A 4 2.13 16.15 -21.91
CA PRO A 4 3.53 16.52 -22.13
C PRO A 4 3.99 17.47 -21.00
N ALA A 5 5.11 17.12 -20.39
CA ALA A 5 5.75 17.96 -19.37
C ALA A 5 6.17 19.30 -19.98
N THR A 6 5.66 20.39 -19.45
CA THR A 6 6.15 21.75 -19.74
C THR A 6 7.60 21.86 -19.22
N SER A 7 8.45 22.63 -19.88
CA SER A 7 9.85 22.81 -19.47
C SER A 7 9.95 23.12 -17.96
N GLY A 8 10.65 22.25 -17.21
CA GLY A 8 10.77 22.33 -15.74
C GLY A 8 9.80 21.42 -14.95
N GLN A 9 8.98 20.61 -15.62
CA GLN A 9 8.12 19.61 -14.99
C GLN A 9 8.57 18.19 -15.33
N ALA A 10 8.36 17.25 -14.38
CA ALA A 10 8.63 15.84 -14.55
C ALA A 10 7.50 15.01 -13.94
N ALA A 11 7.27 13.82 -14.48
CA ALA A 11 6.36 12.84 -13.91
C ALA A 11 7.13 11.79 -13.11
N GLY A 12 6.47 11.19 -12.12
CA GLY A 12 7.08 10.15 -11.31
C GLY A 12 6.10 9.43 -10.41
N LEU A 13 6.61 8.43 -9.70
CA LEU A 13 5.89 7.60 -8.76
C LEU A 13 6.29 7.95 -7.32
N VAL A 14 5.32 8.16 -6.44
CA VAL A 14 5.58 8.32 -5.00
C VAL A 14 5.96 6.96 -4.42
N VAL A 15 7.20 6.84 -3.95
CA VAL A 15 7.76 5.60 -3.37
C VAL A 15 7.87 5.64 -1.85
N ALA A 16 7.85 6.84 -1.24
CA ALA A 16 7.76 7.00 0.21
C ALA A 16 7.04 8.31 0.57
N ALA A 17 6.39 8.32 1.73
CA ALA A 17 5.68 9.47 2.27
C ALA A 17 5.97 9.63 3.76
N HIS A 18 6.51 10.79 4.16
CA HIS A 18 6.87 11.12 5.52
C HIS A 18 6.29 12.50 5.89
N GLY A 19 5.05 12.49 6.40
CA GLY A 19 4.33 13.75 6.68
C GLY A 19 4.03 14.51 5.40
N ARG A 20 4.72 15.63 5.16
CA ARG A 20 4.56 16.48 3.96
C ARG A 20 5.71 16.34 2.96
N HIS A 21 6.63 15.43 3.21
CA HIS A 21 7.77 15.12 2.36
C HIS A 21 7.55 13.76 1.69
N TYR A 22 7.87 13.69 0.41
CA TYR A 22 7.64 12.54 -0.44
C TYR A 22 8.91 12.22 -1.22
N ALA A 23 9.29 10.95 -1.26
CA ALA A 23 10.28 10.50 -2.21
C ALA A 23 9.58 10.11 -3.51
N VAL A 24 9.98 10.70 -4.62
CA VAL A 24 9.40 10.45 -5.95
C VAL A 24 10.46 9.88 -6.86
N ALA A 25 10.22 8.66 -7.36
CA ALA A 25 11.01 8.06 -8.42
C ALA A 25 10.57 8.66 -9.76
N LEU A 26 11.50 9.29 -10.48
CA LEU A 26 11.21 9.96 -11.76
C LEU A 26 11.14 8.97 -12.91
N ASP A 27 10.25 9.19 -13.87
CA ASP A 27 10.15 8.38 -15.08
C ASP A 27 11.43 8.44 -15.94
N GLY A 28 12.13 9.58 -15.92
CA GLY A 28 13.41 9.76 -16.58
C GLY A 28 14.62 9.19 -15.81
N GLY A 29 14.39 8.52 -14.69
CA GLY A 29 15.41 7.97 -13.80
C GLY A 29 15.80 8.89 -12.66
N GLY A 30 16.32 8.29 -11.58
CA GLY A 30 16.64 8.98 -10.33
C GLY A 30 15.46 9.19 -9.40
N GLN A 31 15.72 9.78 -8.25
CA GLN A 31 14.76 10.03 -7.20
C GLN A 31 14.90 11.46 -6.69
N ARG A 32 13.77 12.07 -6.29
CA ARG A 32 13.76 13.42 -5.72
C ARG A 32 12.95 13.47 -4.44
N GLN A 33 13.39 14.37 -3.56
CA GLN A 33 12.61 14.78 -2.41
C GLN A 33 11.61 15.85 -2.83
N CYS A 34 10.33 15.55 -2.63
CA CYS A 34 9.25 16.44 -3.05
C CYS A 34 8.37 16.83 -1.87
N TYR A 35 7.69 17.95 -2.00
CA TYR A 35 6.73 18.43 -1.01
C TYR A 35 5.48 19.00 -1.69
N THR A 36 4.41 19.13 -0.91
CA THR A 36 3.16 19.75 -1.38
C THR A 36 3.02 21.16 -0.82
N ARG A 37 2.48 22.07 -1.63
CA ARG A 37 2.03 23.39 -1.16
C ARG A 37 0.54 23.33 -0.80
N GLY A 38 0.19 23.85 0.38
CA GLY A 38 -1.21 23.92 0.83
C GLY A 38 -1.62 22.84 1.84
N LYS A 39 -2.91 22.88 2.27
CA LYS A 39 -3.49 22.02 3.33
C LYS A 39 -4.32 20.85 2.82
N LYS A 40 -4.40 20.60 1.51
CA LYS A 40 -5.18 19.51 0.94
C LYS A 40 -4.55 18.15 1.30
N SER A 41 -5.34 17.08 1.32
CA SER A 41 -4.84 15.72 1.47
C SER A 41 -3.73 15.47 0.46
N GLY A 42 -2.57 15.04 0.95
CA GLY A 42 -1.38 14.84 0.13
C GLY A 42 -1.44 13.56 -0.71
N PRO A 43 -0.43 13.34 -1.53
CA PRO A 43 -0.22 12.09 -2.22
C PRO A 43 -0.06 10.92 -1.24
N ALA A 44 -0.40 9.72 -1.68
CA ALA A 44 -0.08 8.47 -1.03
C ALA A 44 1.05 7.75 -1.78
N VAL A 45 1.71 6.81 -1.13
CA VAL A 45 2.64 5.89 -1.81
C VAL A 45 1.88 5.17 -2.93
N GLY A 46 2.49 5.04 -4.11
CA GLY A 46 1.86 4.49 -5.30
C GLY A 46 1.14 5.50 -6.19
N ASP A 47 1.00 6.76 -5.76
CA ASP A 47 0.47 7.82 -6.63
C ASP A 47 1.44 8.18 -7.75
N ARG A 48 0.90 8.34 -8.94
CA ARG A 48 1.56 9.03 -10.05
C ARG A 48 1.38 10.51 -9.88
N VAL A 49 2.49 11.26 -9.94
CA VAL A 49 2.49 12.69 -9.68
C VAL A 49 3.23 13.47 -10.74
N LEU A 50 2.78 14.69 -10.95
CA LEU A 50 3.49 15.72 -11.71
C LEU A 50 4.22 16.62 -10.73
N ILE A 51 5.51 16.79 -10.93
CA ILE A 51 6.35 17.63 -10.09
C ILE A 51 6.93 18.79 -10.90
N ARG A 52 7.07 19.94 -10.27
CA ARG A 52 7.90 21.03 -10.74
C ARG A 52 9.25 20.95 -10.03
N MET A 53 10.32 20.95 -10.82
CA MET A 53 11.69 20.86 -10.29
C MET A 53 12.04 22.15 -9.55
N GLU A 54 12.62 22.03 -8.35
CA GLU A 54 13.19 23.14 -7.58
C GLU A 54 14.63 22.76 -7.19
N GLY A 55 15.61 23.38 -7.86
CA GLY A 55 17.02 23.01 -7.69
C GLY A 55 17.35 21.60 -8.19
N ASP A 56 18.48 21.06 -7.70
CA ASP A 56 19.04 19.80 -8.21
C ASP A 56 18.49 18.55 -7.52
N GLN A 57 17.91 18.68 -6.31
CA GLN A 57 17.50 17.55 -5.47
C GLN A 57 16.04 17.59 -5.04
N GLU A 58 15.35 18.73 -5.20
CA GLU A 58 14.01 18.95 -4.68
C GLU A 58 12.99 19.19 -5.79
N GLY A 59 11.71 19.02 -5.43
CA GLY A 59 10.60 19.31 -6.31
C GLY A 59 9.30 19.58 -5.54
N VAL A 60 8.39 20.29 -6.20
CA VAL A 60 7.03 20.53 -5.69
C VAL A 60 6.06 19.67 -6.46
N ILE A 61 5.27 18.89 -5.75
CA ILE A 61 4.17 18.15 -6.35
C ILE A 61 3.07 19.15 -6.72
N VAL A 62 2.79 19.26 -8.00
CA VAL A 62 1.82 20.21 -8.57
C VAL A 62 0.53 19.52 -9.01
N GLY A 63 0.55 18.20 -9.18
CA GLY A 63 -0.61 17.41 -9.55
C GLY A 63 -0.48 15.95 -9.15
N ILE A 64 -1.62 15.29 -8.95
CA ILE A 64 -1.75 13.85 -8.73
C ILE A 64 -2.59 13.34 -9.89
N GLU A 65 -2.12 12.30 -10.59
CA GLU A 65 -2.90 11.65 -11.64
C GLU A 65 -4.10 10.89 -11.04
N PRO A 66 -5.17 10.66 -11.83
CA PRO A 66 -6.31 9.89 -11.36
C PRO A 66 -5.89 8.52 -10.81
N ARG A 67 -6.34 8.21 -9.60
CA ARG A 67 -6.10 6.93 -8.94
C ARG A 67 -7.01 5.85 -9.49
N ARG A 68 -6.49 4.62 -9.64
CA ARG A 68 -7.32 3.43 -9.86
C ARG A 68 -8.04 3.01 -8.57
N ASN A 69 -7.34 3.07 -7.46
CA ASN A 69 -7.84 2.77 -6.13
C ASN A 69 -7.00 3.46 -5.06
N LEU A 70 -7.51 3.44 -3.84
CA LEU A 70 -6.83 3.98 -2.66
C LEU A 70 -7.16 3.10 -1.45
N LEU A 71 -6.16 2.52 -0.84
CA LEU A 71 -6.29 1.85 0.46
C LEU A 71 -6.15 2.89 1.58
N TYR A 72 -7.17 3.02 2.39
CA TYR A 72 -7.18 3.95 3.52
C TYR A 72 -7.92 3.36 4.72
N ARG A 73 -7.64 3.90 5.89
CA ARG A 73 -8.41 3.66 7.10
C ARG A 73 -9.11 4.97 7.49
N SER A 74 -10.39 4.88 7.77
CA SER A 74 -11.15 5.98 8.32
C SER A 74 -11.71 5.58 9.69
N ASP A 75 -11.57 6.45 10.66
CA ASP A 75 -12.30 6.42 11.93
C ASP A 75 -13.12 7.71 12.05
N ALA A 76 -13.88 7.85 13.16
CA ALA A 76 -14.80 8.97 13.35
C ALA A 76 -14.13 10.36 13.30
N LEU A 77 -12.83 10.46 13.47
CA LEU A 77 -12.09 11.72 13.58
C LEU A 77 -11.00 11.91 12.51
N ARG A 78 -10.49 10.83 11.93
CA ARG A 78 -9.34 10.88 11.02
C ARG A 78 -9.42 9.81 9.93
N SER A 79 -8.95 10.16 8.75
CA SER A 79 -8.63 9.19 7.71
C SER A 79 -7.11 9.14 7.49
N LYS A 80 -6.56 7.94 7.37
CA LYS A 80 -5.16 7.72 7.02
C LYS A 80 -5.09 6.94 5.72
N GLN A 81 -4.49 7.56 4.71
CA GLN A 81 -4.18 6.90 3.45
C GLN A 81 -2.94 6.03 3.63
N PHE A 82 -2.98 4.81 3.11
CA PHE A 82 -1.85 3.87 3.14
C PHE A 82 -1.12 3.84 1.82
N ALA A 83 -1.83 3.50 0.75
CA ALA A 83 -1.25 3.42 -0.59
C ALA A 83 -2.33 3.54 -1.66
N ALA A 84 -1.92 3.95 -2.87
CA ALA A 84 -2.78 4.10 -4.04
C ALA A 84 -2.31 3.18 -5.19
N ASN A 85 -3.19 2.94 -6.14
CA ASN A 85 -2.91 2.17 -7.36
C ASN A 85 -2.39 0.75 -7.10
N LEU A 86 -2.92 0.12 -6.06
CA LEU A 86 -2.55 -1.25 -5.66
C LEU A 86 -3.28 -2.28 -6.54
N ASP A 87 -2.57 -3.34 -6.91
CA ASP A 87 -3.15 -4.53 -7.52
C ASP A 87 -3.53 -5.55 -6.44
N GLN A 88 -2.69 -5.70 -5.41
CA GLN A 88 -2.84 -6.68 -4.35
C GLN A 88 -2.46 -6.10 -2.99
N VAL A 89 -3.02 -6.66 -1.92
CA VAL A 89 -2.61 -6.39 -0.54
C VAL A 89 -2.33 -7.70 0.19
N LEU A 90 -1.17 -7.79 0.83
CA LEU A 90 -0.79 -8.94 1.65
C LEU A 90 -1.22 -8.67 3.11
N ILE A 91 -2.14 -9.49 3.60
CA ILE A 91 -2.58 -9.49 5.00
C ILE A 91 -1.77 -10.56 5.73
N VAL A 92 -0.71 -10.12 6.41
CA VAL A 92 0.23 -11.03 7.07
C VAL A 92 -0.28 -11.37 8.47
N LEU A 93 -0.51 -12.64 8.70
CA LEU A 93 -0.99 -13.22 9.95
C LEU A 93 0.06 -14.21 10.50
N ALA A 94 -0.03 -14.54 11.78
CA ALA A 94 0.76 -15.59 12.39
C ALA A 94 -0.12 -16.46 13.29
N PRO A 95 0.18 -17.76 13.46
CA PRO A 95 -0.52 -18.61 14.41
C PRO A 95 -0.31 -18.16 15.86
N GLU A 96 0.88 -17.60 16.15
CA GLU A 96 1.27 -17.09 17.47
C GLU A 96 2.10 -15.79 17.33
N PRO A 97 1.74 -14.72 18.10
CA PRO A 97 0.49 -14.59 18.86
C PRO A 97 -0.72 -14.70 17.94
N GLU A 98 -1.86 -15.19 18.47
CA GLU A 98 -3.07 -15.40 17.65
C GLU A 98 -3.53 -14.11 16.98
N PHE A 99 -3.88 -14.22 15.70
CA PHE A 99 -4.41 -13.08 14.95
C PHE A 99 -5.85 -12.75 15.34
N SER A 100 -6.22 -11.49 15.20
CA SER A 100 -7.57 -10.99 15.43
C SER A 100 -8.43 -11.16 14.18
N ASP A 101 -9.53 -11.90 14.31
CA ASP A 101 -10.51 -12.07 13.22
C ASP A 101 -11.16 -10.73 12.83
N ASP A 102 -11.39 -9.84 13.81
CA ASP A 102 -11.91 -8.49 13.55
C ASP A 102 -10.95 -7.64 12.70
N LEU A 103 -9.67 -7.61 13.06
CA LEU A 103 -8.67 -6.85 12.29
C LEU A 103 -8.48 -7.43 10.89
N MET A 104 -8.43 -8.76 10.77
CA MET A 104 -8.34 -9.44 9.48
C MET A 104 -9.58 -9.14 8.62
N GLY A 105 -10.78 -9.28 9.20
CA GLY A 105 -12.03 -9.00 8.50
C GLY A 105 -12.12 -7.56 8.00
N ARG A 106 -11.72 -6.59 8.82
CA ARG A 106 -11.65 -5.17 8.40
C ARG A 106 -10.68 -4.97 7.26
N ALA A 107 -9.51 -5.63 7.28
CA ALA A 107 -8.52 -5.53 6.20
C ALA A 107 -9.07 -6.11 4.88
N LEU A 108 -9.75 -7.25 4.94
CA LEU A 108 -10.41 -7.87 3.78
C LEU A 108 -11.49 -6.95 3.20
N VAL A 109 -12.38 -6.42 4.04
CA VAL A 109 -13.44 -5.50 3.60
C VAL A 109 -12.84 -4.23 2.98
N ALA A 110 -11.80 -3.67 3.58
CA ALA A 110 -11.14 -2.48 3.04
C ALA A 110 -10.52 -2.74 1.66
N ALA A 111 -9.88 -3.90 1.48
CA ALA A 111 -9.30 -4.30 0.20
C ALA A 111 -10.38 -4.48 -0.87
N TRP A 112 -11.43 -5.25 -0.60
CA TRP A 112 -12.52 -5.48 -1.55
C TRP A 112 -13.29 -4.20 -1.89
N SER A 113 -13.56 -3.35 -0.89
CA SER A 113 -14.23 -2.07 -1.13
C SER A 113 -13.43 -1.12 -2.02
N ALA A 114 -12.11 -1.26 -2.03
CA ALA A 114 -11.22 -0.49 -2.87
C ALA A 114 -10.92 -1.16 -4.23
N GLY A 115 -11.48 -2.35 -4.50
CA GLY A 115 -11.18 -3.13 -5.71
C GLY A 115 -9.76 -3.68 -5.74
N ILE A 116 -9.19 -3.99 -4.57
CA ILE A 116 -7.83 -4.53 -4.41
C ILE A 116 -7.95 -6.01 -4.04
N GLU A 117 -7.17 -6.88 -4.67
CA GLU A 117 -7.13 -8.31 -4.37
C GLU A 117 -6.43 -8.56 -3.01
N PRO A 118 -7.13 -9.10 -1.98
CA PRO A 118 -6.48 -9.47 -0.74
C PRO A 118 -5.85 -10.87 -0.85
N ILE A 119 -4.64 -11.01 -0.32
CA ILE A 119 -3.97 -12.29 -0.14
C ILE A 119 -3.62 -12.43 1.34
N ILE A 120 -4.06 -13.50 1.97
CA ILE A 120 -3.67 -13.82 3.34
C ILE A 120 -2.33 -14.56 3.29
N VAL A 121 -1.36 -14.08 4.06
CA VAL A 121 -0.07 -14.73 4.25
C VAL A 121 0.02 -15.23 5.69
N LEU A 122 -0.12 -16.53 5.89
CA LEU A 122 0.04 -17.18 7.19
C LEU A 122 1.52 -17.53 7.38
N ASN A 123 2.23 -16.64 8.07
CA ASN A 123 3.65 -16.77 8.38
C ASN A 123 3.86 -17.65 9.63
N LYS A 124 5.10 -18.02 9.92
CA LYS A 124 5.52 -18.91 11.02
C LYS A 124 4.95 -20.33 10.88
N ALA A 125 5.05 -20.88 9.70
CA ALA A 125 4.60 -22.25 9.40
C ALA A 125 5.39 -23.33 10.18
N ASP A 126 6.54 -22.96 10.74
CA ASP A 126 7.35 -23.76 11.65
C ASP A 126 6.63 -24.10 12.97
N LEU A 127 5.64 -23.31 13.40
CA LEU A 127 4.82 -23.56 14.57
C LEU A 127 3.67 -24.56 14.26
N THR A 128 3.99 -25.81 14.00
CA THR A 128 3.11 -26.82 13.40
C THR A 128 1.76 -26.98 14.12
N ALA A 129 1.75 -27.13 15.46
CA ALA A 129 0.53 -27.34 16.23
C ALA A 129 -0.40 -26.10 16.20
N ALA A 130 0.17 -24.91 16.28
CA ALA A 130 -0.58 -23.65 16.21
C ALA A 130 -1.02 -23.36 14.76
N LEU A 131 -0.22 -23.77 13.78
CA LEU A 131 -0.52 -23.63 12.36
C LEU A 131 -1.82 -24.35 11.96
N GLU A 132 -2.03 -25.58 12.42
CA GLU A 132 -3.24 -26.34 12.11
C GLU A 132 -4.50 -25.66 12.65
N ARG A 133 -4.45 -25.12 13.87
CA ARG A 133 -5.56 -24.32 14.42
C ARG A 133 -5.83 -23.07 13.61
N ALA A 134 -4.77 -22.37 13.20
CA ALA A 134 -4.87 -21.16 12.38
C ALA A 134 -5.47 -21.48 10.99
N ARG A 135 -5.04 -22.57 10.34
CA ARG A 135 -5.60 -23.03 9.06
C ARG A 135 -7.08 -23.33 9.16
N ALA A 136 -7.50 -24.06 10.21
CA ALA A 136 -8.92 -24.36 10.43
C ALA A 136 -9.77 -23.08 10.56
N ARG A 137 -9.26 -22.05 11.22
CA ARG A 137 -9.94 -20.74 11.33
C ARG A 137 -10.04 -20.01 9.98
N LEU A 138 -9.06 -20.18 9.10
CA LEU A 138 -9.01 -19.52 7.79
C LEU A 138 -9.78 -20.31 6.70
N GLN A 139 -10.13 -21.58 6.95
CA GLN A 139 -10.77 -22.44 5.95
C GLN A 139 -12.04 -21.82 5.35
N PRO A 140 -12.96 -21.19 6.11
CA PRO A 140 -14.14 -20.53 5.54
C PRO A 140 -13.80 -19.44 4.52
N LEU A 141 -12.69 -18.74 4.70
CA LEU A 141 -12.23 -17.72 3.74
C LEU A 141 -11.64 -18.36 2.48
N ALA A 142 -10.90 -19.45 2.63
CA ALA A 142 -10.42 -20.23 1.49
C ALA A 142 -11.58 -20.77 0.65
N ASP A 143 -12.64 -21.26 1.29
CA ASP A 143 -13.85 -21.76 0.63
C ASP A 143 -14.60 -20.64 -0.13
N LEU A 144 -14.47 -19.39 0.31
CA LEU A 144 -14.96 -18.20 -0.38
C LEU A 144 -14.04 -17.71 -1.50
N GLY A 145 -12.91 -18.40 -1.74
CA GLY A 145 -11.97 -18.07 -2.78
C GLY A 145 -10.88 -17.06 -2.39
N VAL A 146 -10.74 -16.74 -1.10
CA VAL A 146 -9.60 -15.91 -0.64
C VAL A 146 -8.32 -16.71 -0.77
N ARG A 147 -7.34 -16.15 -1.46
CA ARG A 147 -6.03 -16.77 -1.61
C ARG A 147 -5.26 -16.75 -0.29
N ILE A 148 -4.81 -17.93 0.16
CA ILE A 148 -4.04 -18.10 1.38
C ILE A 148 -2.70 -18.74 1.04
N ILE A 149 -1.61 -18.10 1.46
CA ILE A 149 -0.24 -18.58 1.30
C ILE A 149 0.31 -18.87 2.69
N THR A 150 0.90 -20.05 2.88
CA THR A 150 1.55 -20.44 4.13
C THR A 150 3.06 -20.46 3.90
N LEU A 151 3.81 -19.80 4.78
CA LEU A 151 5.27 -19.76 4.74
C LEU A 151 5.88 -19.60 6.14
N SER A 152 7.18 -19.87 6.25
CA SER A 152 8.00 -19.46 7.38
C SER A 152 9.07 -18.50 6.91
N ALA A 153 9.11 -17.30 7.47
CA ALA A 153 10.18 -16.34 7.17
C ALA A 153 11.55 -16.75 7.76
N LEU A 154 11.60 -17.82 8.54
CA LEU A 154 12.83 -18.42 9.05
C LEU A 154 13.45 -19.42 8.06
N ASP A 155 12.65 -19.97 7.15
CA ASP A 155 13.13 -20.86 6.10
C ASP A 155 13.80 -20.00 5.00
N THR A 156 15.10 -19.88 5.10
CA THR A 156 15.95 -19.41 4.00
C THR A 156 16.21 -20.61 3.07
N GLY A 157 15.25 -20.90 2.19
CA GLY A 157 15.36 -21.94 1.20
C GLY A 157 16.55 -21.78 0.25
#